data_4e74eacdb3c65d64f46abe08ad98c4f0
#
_entry.id   4e74eacdb3c65d64f46abe08ad98c4f0
#
_cell.length_a   1.000
_cell.length_b   1.000
_cell.length_c   1.000
_cell.angle_alpha   90.00
_cell.angle_beta   90.00
_cell.angle_gamma   90.00
#
_symmetry.space_group_name_H-M   'P 1'
#
loop_
_entity.id
_entity.type
_entity.pdbx_description
1 polymer ?
#
loop_
_entity_poly.entity_id
_entity_poly.type
_entity_poly.pdbx_seq_one_letter_code
_entity_poly.pdbx_strand_id
1 'polypeptide(L)'
;KNVKKIYPFNGDDAKKSKKKKKDDEPEKKKVNLQITDKGVVAVQEFNLEIQDKEFIVLVGPSGCGKSTTLRMIAGLEEISEGELYIGDKLVNDVAPKDRDIAMVFQNYALYPHMTVYDNIAFALKLRHTPKDEIDRKVKEAAEILDITQYLGRKPKALSGGQRQRVAIGRAIVRDPKVMLMDEPLSNLDAKLRNQMRAEIIKLRERINTTFIYVTHDQIEAMTLGDRIVIMKDGFIQQIGTPQEVFNHPYNLFVAGFIGAPQMNFFDAKLVKENGRYAVKLDCLTVELDEEKQA
;
A
#
# COMPACT_ATOMS: atom_id res chain seq x y z
N LYS A 1 -12.95 2.57 10.26
CA LYS A 1 -13.84 1.57 10.87
C LYS A 1 -14.82 1.08 9.80
N ASN A 2 -14.80 -0.21 9.47
CA ASN A 2 -15.67 -0.88 8.50
C ASN A 2 -15.72 -0.19 7.12
N VAL A 3 -14.58 0.35 6.65
CA VAL A 3 -14.53 1.08 5.39
C VAL A 3 -14.73 0.12 4.22
N LYS A 4 -15.64 0.52 3.30
CA LYS A 4 -16.01 -0.26 2.13
C LYS A 4 -16.08 0.61 0.88
N LYS A 5 -15.66 0.05 -0.24
CA LYS A 5 -15.78 0.69 -1.57
C LYS A 5 -16.53 -0.21 -2.52
N ILE A 6 -17.61 0.33 -3.06
CA ILE A 6 -18.42 -0.30 -4.10
C ILE A 6 -18.40 0.62 -5.33
N TYR A 7 -17.99 0.11 -6.47
CA TYR A 7 -18.11 0.79 -7.75
C TYR A 7 -19.44 0.38 -8.39
N PRO A 8 -20.42 1.28 -8.54
CA PRO A 8 -21.71 0.96 -9.14
C PRO A 8 -21.54 0.55 -10.61
N PHE A 9 -22.42 -0.33 -11.11
CA PHE A 9 -22.42 -0.65 -12.52
C PHE A 9 -22.80 0.58 -13.35
N ASN A 10 -22.02 0.90 -14.37
CA ASN A 10 -22.46 1.82 -15.40
C ASN A 10 -23.62 1.18 -16.19
N GLY A 11 -24.62 1.98 -16.61
CA GLY A 11 -25.89 1.49 -17.17
C GLY A 11 -25.79 0.44 -18.30
N ASP A 12 -24.67 0.36 -19.01
CA ASP A 12 -24.39 -0.65 -20.04
C ASP A 12 -23.93 -2.00 -19.48
N ASP A 13 -23.25 -2.01 -18.32
CA ASP A 13 -22.76 -3.23 -17.69
C ASP A 13 -23.88 -3.96 -16.92
N ALA A 14 -24.87 -3.24 -16.41
CA ALA A 14 -26.05 -3.81 -15.75
C ALA A 14 -26.91 -4.68 -16.70
N LYS A 15 -26.91 -4.37 -18.01
CA LYS A 15 -27.61 -5.17 -19.03
C LYS A 15 -26.85 -6.45 -19.39
N LYS A 16 -25.52 -6.46 -19.33
CA LYS A 16 -24.67 -7.63 -19.62
C LYS A 16 -24.68 -8.65 -18.48
N SER A 17 -24.77 -8.21 -17.22
CA SER A 17 -24.80 -9.13 -16.08
C SER A 17 -26.10 -9.92 -15.98
N LYS A 18 -27.25 -9.33 -16.39
CA LYS A 18 -28.54 -10.02 -16.44
C LYS A 18 -28.67 -11.05 -17.60
N LYS A 19 -27.90 -10.90 -18.69
CA LYS A 19 -27.92 -11.84 -19.82
C LYS A 19 -27.01 -13.05 -19.62
N LYS A 20 -25.96 -12.97 -18.79
CA LYS A 20 -25.02 -14.09 -18.55
C LYS A 20 -25.51 -15.14 -17.55
N LYS A 21 -26.70 -14.98 -16.95
CA LYS A 21 -27.30 -16.00 -16.07
C LYS A 21 -28.02 -17.11 -16.81
N LYS A 22 -27.99 -17.18 -18.14
CA LYS A 22 -28.80 -18.17 -18.88
C LYS A 22 -28.05 -19.14 -19.77
N ASP A 23 -26.84 -18.99 -20.16
CA ASP A 23 -26.13 -20.01 -20.94
C ASP A 23 -24.62 -19.83 -20.79
N ASP A 24 -23.95 -20.96 -20.62
CA ASP A 24 -22.55 -21.32 -20.89
C ASP A 24 -21.59 -21.49 -19.73
N GLU A 25 -20.87 -22.62 -19.85
CA GLU A 25 -19.78 -23.14 -19.06
C GLU A 25 -18.64 -22.12 -18.80
N PRO A 26 -17.85 -22.30 -17.71
CA PRO A 26 -16.97 -21.24 -17.24
C PRO A 26 -15.66 -21.18 -18.03
N GLU A 27 -15.52 -20.29 -18.95
CA GLU A 27 -14.22 -19.78 -19.33
C GLU A 27 -13.61 -19.02 -18.13
N LYS A 28 -12.50 -19.55 -17.63
CA LYS A 28 -11.76 -19.07 -16.47
C LYS A 28 -11.14 -17.68 -16.70
N LYS A 29 -11.93 -16.62 -16.63
CA LYS A 29 -11.43 -15.30 -16.26
C LYS A 29 -11.67 -15.12 -14.78
N LYS A 30 -10.65 -15.39 -13.97
CA LYS A 30 -10.61 -15.08 -12.54
C LYS A 30 -10.65 -13.55 -12.37
N VAL A 31 -11.84 -12.99 -12.33
CA VAL A 31 -12.08 -11.66 -11.76
C VAL A 31 -12.32 -11.89 -10.27
N ASN A 32 -11.31 -11.66 -9.46
CA ASN A 32 -11.33 -11.88 -8.02
C ASN A 32 -12.09 -10.78 -7.24
N LEU A 33 -12.97 -10.02 -7.86
CA LEU A 33 -13.77 -8.99 -7.22
C LEU A 33 -15.19 -9.53 -6.96
N GLN A 34 -15.71 -9.27 -5.78
CA GLN A 34 -17.09 -9.65 -5.47
C GLN A 34 -18.05 -8.75 -6.24
N ILE A 35 -18.89 -9.36 -7.08
CA ILE A 35 -19.93 -8.69 -7.82
C ILE A 35 -21.23 -8.82 -7.01
N THR A 36 -21.80 -7.70 -6.59
CA THR A 36 -23.07 -7.61 -5.88
C THR A 36 -24.14 -6.97 -6.80
N ASP A 37 -25.39 -6.98 -6.37
CA ASP A 37 -26.46 -6.27 -7.10
C ASP A 37 -26.23 -4.76 -7.15
N LYS A 38 -25.45 -4.20 -6.23
CA LYS A 38 -25.10 -2.77 -6.15
C LYS A 38 -23.88 -2.38 -6.99
N GLY A 39 -23.04 -3.34 -7.38
CA GLY A 39 -21.80 -3.05 -8.11
C GLY A 39 -20.66 -3.99 -7.77
N VAL A 40 -19.46 -3.60 -8.16
CA VAL A 40 -18.20 -4.32 -7.90
C VAL A 40 -17.63 -3.83 -6.57
N VAL A 41 -17.46 -4.74 -5.62
CA VAL A 41 -16.90 -4.42 -4.30
C VAL A 41 -15.38 -4.51 -4.40
N ALA A 42 -14.71 -3.37 -4.32
CA ALA A 42 -13.24 -3.28 -4.41
C ALA A 42 -12.53 -3.37 -3.06
N VAL A 43 -13.19 -2.92 -1.99
CA VAL A 43 -12.71 -2.99 -0.60
C VAL A 43 -13.86 -3.38 0.30
N GLN A 44 -13.64 -4.34 1.18
CA GLN A 44 -14.63 -4.88 2.09
C GLN A 44 -14.17 -4.77 3.54
N GLU A 45 -15.05 -4.24 4.40
CA GLU A 45 -14.89 -4.22 5.86
C GLU A 45 -13.45 -3.92 6.35
N PHE A 46 -12.83 -2.92 5.71
CA PHE A 46 -11.46 -2.56 6.05
C PHE A 46 -11.42 -1.89 7.43
N ASN A 47 -10.87 -2.62 8.38
CA ASN A 47 -10.71 -2.18 9.76
C ASN A 47 -9.23 -2.11 10.10
N LEU A 48 -8.74 -0.92 10.42
CA LEU A 48 -7.34 -0.71 10.79
C LEU A 48 -7.25 0.52 11.70
N GLU A 49 -6.59 0.37 12.83
CA GLU A 49 -6.14 1.45 13.67
C GLU A 49 -4.63 1.62 13.48
N ILE A 50 -4.21 2.83 13.13
CA ILE A 50 -2.81 3.19 12.86
C ILE A 50 -2.37 4.14 13.98
N GLN A 51 -1.26 3.80 14.62
CA GLN A 51 -0.68 4.63 15.67
C GLN A 51 0.03 5.84 15.06
N ASP A 52 0.20 6.89 15.87
CA ASP A 52 0.97 8.06 15.44
C ASP A 52 2.41 7.66 15.10
N LYS A 53 2.92 8.18 13.96
CA LYS A 53 4.27 7.92 13.43
C LYS A 53 4.54 6.46 13.02
N GLU A 54 3.52 5.65 12.96
CA GLU A 54 3.64 4.28 12.50
C GLU A 54 3.83 4.22 10.97
N PHE A 55 4.62 3.24 10.52
CA PHE A 55 4.82 2.93 9.11
C PHE A 55 4.02 1.67 8.75
N ILE A 56 2.87 1.86 8.12
CA ILE A 56 1.99 0.78 7.67
C ILE A 56 2.25 0.47 6.19
N VAL A 57 2.40 -0.80 5.86
CA VAL A 57 2.51 -1.25 4.47
C VAL A 57 1.30 -2.08 4.07
N LEU A 58 0.58 -1.65 3.03
CA LEU A 58 -0.46 -2.43 2.38
C LEU A 58 0.17 -3.25 1.26
N VAL A 59 0.10 -4.57 1.33
CA VAL A 59 0.70 -5.47 0.34
C VAL A 59 -0.32 -6.52 -0.12
N GLY A 60 -0.17 -7.00 -1.34
CA GLY A 60 -1.06 -8.01 -1.93
C GLY A 60 -1.02 -8.01 -3.46
N PRO A 61 -1.71 -8.95 -4.11
CA PRO A 61 -1.79 -9.05 -5.57
C PRO A 61 -2.34 -7.78 -6.22
N SER A 62 -2.08 -7.63 -7.52
CA SER A 62 -2.68 -6.53 -8.30
C SER A 62 -4.21 -6.62 -8.26
N GLY A 63 -4.88 -5.46 -8.09
CA GLY A 63 -6.34 -5.40 -8.06
C GLY A 63 -7.00 -5.78 -6.72
N CYS A 64 -6.24 -6.08 -5.64
CA CYS A 64 -6.84 -6.45 -4.35
C CYS A 64 -7.36 -5.27 -3.51
N GLY A 65 -7.37 -4.04 -4.02
CA GLY A 65 -7.95 -2.87 -3.33
C GLY A 65 -6.97 -1.93 -2.65
N LYS A 66 -5.64 -2.17 -2.67
CA LYS A 66 -4.62 -1.34 -1.98
C LYS A 66 -4.67 0.14 -2.37
N SER A 67 -4.49 0.43 -3.66
CA SER A 67 -4.51 1.81 -4.17
C SER A 67 -5.89 2.46 -4.01
N THR A 68 -6.98 1.68 -4.09
CA THR A 68 -8.33 2.16 -3.81
C THR A 68 -8.44 2.60 -2.34
N THR A 69 -7.94 1.77 -1.40
CA THR A 69 -7.89 2.13 0.03
C THR A 69 -7.07 3.40 0.25
N LEU A 70 -5.88 3.49 -0.37
CA LEU A 70 -5.03 4.67 -0.26
C LEU A 70 -5.73 5.93 -0.79
N ARG A 71 -6.44 5.83 -1.92
CA ARG A 71 -7.20 6.94 -2.52
C ARG A 71 -8.40 7.35 -1.68
N MET A 72 -9.08 6.42 -1.01
CA MET A 72 -10.13 6.75 -0.03
C MET A 72 -9.55 7.55 1.15
N ILE A 73 -8.39 7.16 1.67
CA ILE A 73 -7.70 7.91 2.72
C ILE A 73 -7.32 9.31 2.22
N ALA A 74 -6.86 9.42 0.98
CA ALA A 74 -6.53 10.69 0.35
C ALA A 74 -7.77 11.58 0.06
N GLY A 75 -8.98 11.03 0.07
CA GLY A 75 -10.21 11.72 -0.35
C GLY A 75 -10.32 11.86 -1.87
N LEU A 76 -9.56 11.07 -2.63
CA LEU A 76 -9.61 11.01 -4.08
C LEU A 76 -10.65 9.98 -4.57
N GLU A 77 -11.14 9.15 -3.68
CA GLU A 77 -12.23 8.20 -3.87
C GLU A 77 -13.20 8.31 -2.70
N GLU A 78 -14.48 8.28 -2.99
CA GLU A 78 -15.54 8.28 -1.98
C GLU A 78 -15.61 6.95 -1.25
N ILE A 79 -15.85 7.00 0.04
CA ILE A 79 -16.13 5.84 0.88
C ILE A 79 -17.61 5.49 0.72
N SER A 80 -17.93 4.24 0.34
CA SER A 80 -19.31 3.82 0.15
C SER A 80 -20.01 3.51 1.47
N GLU A 81 -19.30 2.92 2.42
CA GLU A 81 -19.79 2.60 3.76
C GLU A 81 -18.62 2.68 4.76
N GLY A 82 -18.91 2.94 6.05
CA GLY A 82 -17.93 3.02 7.11
C GLY A 82 -17.39 4.41 7.35
N GLU A 83 -16.41 4.52 8.23
CA GLU A 83 -15.90 5.79 8.76
C GLU A 83 -14.38 5.82 8.70
N LEU A 84 -13.84 6.95 8.26
CA LEU A 84 -12.40 7.25 8.26
C LEU A 84 -12.10 8.45 9.15
N TYR A 85 -11.18 8.25 10.09
CA TYR A 85 -10.70 9.30 10.99
C TYR A 85 -9.22 9.59 10.72
N ILE A 86 -8.84 10.87 10.83
CA ILE A 86 -7.44 11.33 10.91
C ILE A 86 -7.32 12.12 12.20
N GLY A 87 -6.62 11.56 13.20
CA GLY A 87 -6.76 11.96 14.58
C GLY A 87 -8.21 11.77 15.04
N ASP A 88 -8.79 12.76 15.71
CA ASP A 88 -10.18 12.72 16.20
C ASP A 88 -11.21 13.20 15.16
N LYS A 89 -10.77 13.58 13.96
CA LYS A 89 -11.62 14.15 12.93
C LYS A 89 -12.13 13.10 11.97
N LEU A 90 -13.46 12.94 11.85
CA LEU A 90 -14.10 12.20 10.75
C LEU A 90 -13.86 12.95 9.43
N VAL A 91 -13.30 12.26 8.42
CA VAL A 91 -12.86 12.89 7.17
C VAL A 91 -13.56 12.37 5.93
N ASN A 92 -14.63 11.59 6.04
CA ASN A 92 -15.33 11.04 4.88
C ASN A 92 -15.64 12.12 3.82
N ASP A 93 -16.24 13.23 4.25
CA ASP A 93 -16.68 14.33 3.40
C ASP A 93 -15.69 15.51 3.35
N VAL A 94 -14.50 15.35 3.93
CA VAL A 94 -13.45 16.39 3.91
C VAL A 94 -12.69 16.34 2.60
N ALA A 95 -12.60 17.48 1.92
CA ALA A 95 -11.85 17.58 0.68
C ALA A 95 -10.35 17.22 0.86
N PRO A 96 -9.68 16.62 -0.14
CA PRO A 96 -8.27 16.20 -0.04
C PRO A 96 -7.31 17.28 0.46
N LYS A 97 -7.49 18.52 0.05
CA LYS A 97 -6.66 19.67 0.45
C LYS A 97 -6.71 19.97 1.95
N ASP A 98 -7.80 19.57 2.62
CA ASP A 98 -8.12 19.90 4.02
C ASP A 98 -7.92 18.71 4.98
N ARG A 99 -7.38 17.57 4.47
CA ARG A 99 -7.12 16.34 5.25
C ARG A 99 -5.78 16.30 5.97
N ASP A 100 -4.92 17.30 5.78
CA ASP A 100 -3.56 17.35 6.33
C ASP A 100 -2.70 16.13 5.97
N ILE A 101 -2.79 15.72 4.72
CA ILE A 101 -2.06 14.60 4.13
C ILE A 101 -1.21 15.04 2.95
N ALA A 102 -0.20 14.26 2.61
CA ALA A 102 0.51 14.37 1.35
C ALA A 102 0.56 13.01 0.64
N MET A 103 0.54 13.02 -0.69
CA MET A 103 0.56 11.79 -1.49
C MET A 103 1.67 11.81 -2.53
N VAL A 104 2.42 10.70 -2.56
CA VAL A 104 3.42 10.39 -3.60
C VAL A 104 2.80 9.34 -4.52
N PHE A 105 2.66 9.68 -5.80
CA PHE A 105 2.06 8.82 -6.82
C PHE A 105 3.12 7.94 -7.49
N GLN A 106 2.71 6.81 -8.02
CA GLN A 106 3.53 5.85 -8.75
C GLN A 106 4.30 6.50 -9.93
N ASN A 107 3.69 7.45 -10.64
CA ASN A 107 4.30 8.17 -11.75
C ASN A 107 4.97 9.48 -11.33
N TYR A 108 5.20 9.67 -10.01
CA TYR A 108 5.76 10.88 -9.39
C TYR A 108 4.91 12.15 -9.55
N ALA A 109 4.11 12.26 -10.60
CA ALA A 109 3.22 13.38 -10.94
C ALA A 109 3.90 14.77 -10.83
N LEU A 110 5.17 14.87 -11.25
CA LEU A 110 5.91 16.15 -11.26
C LEU A 110 5.41 17.05 -12.37
N TYR A 111 5.39 18.35 -12.11
CA TYR A 111 5.09 19.36 -13.12
C TYR A 111 6.30 19.54 -14.07
N PRO A 112 6.20 19.11 -15.35
CA PRO A 112 7.36 18.99 -16.22
C PRO A 112 7.96 20.34 -16.65
N HIS A 113 7.16 21.40 -16.63
CA HIS A 113 7.56 22.77 -16.98
C HIS A 113 8.23 23.53 -15.83
N MET A 114 8.03 23.08 -14.59
CA MET A 114 8.60 23.68 -13.37
C MET A 114 9.98 23.12 -13.06
N THR A 115 10.81 23.92 -12.38
CA THR A 115 12.07 23.46 -11.79
C THR A 115 11.79 22.50 -10.61
N VAL A 116 12.85 21.85 -10.10
CA VAL A 116 12.78 21.06 -8.85
C VAL A 116 12.33 21.96 -7.70
N TYR A 117 12.94 23.14 -7.57
CA TYR A 117 12.55 24.13 -6.56
C TYR A 117 11.05 24.47 -6.66
N ASP A 118 10.55 24.79 -7.85
CA ASP A 118 9.15 25.16 -8.04
C ASP A 118 8.19 24.00 -7.80
N ASN A 119 8.58 22.76 -8.14
CA ASN A 119 7.80 21.56 -7.82
C ASN A 119 7.63 21.38 -6.31
N ILE A 120 8.70 21.55 -5.54
CA ILE A 120 8.68 21.43 -4.08
C ILE A 120 7.90 22.61 -3.48
N ALA A 121 8.18 23.83 -3.91
CA ALA A 121 7.54 25.06 -3.42
C ALA A 121 6.04 25.18 -3.74
N PHE A 122 5.53 24.42 -4.71
CA PHE A 122 4.21 24.65 -5.31
C PHE A 122 3.06 24.72 -4.30
N ALA A 123 3.01 23.76 -3.38
CA ALA A 123 1.95 23.72 -2.38
C ALA A 123 2.02 24.89 -1.37
N LEU A 124 3.22 25.35 -1.03
CA LEU A 124 3.42 26.50 -0.16
C LEU A 124 3.03 27.81 -0.86
N LYS A 125 3.34 27.92 -2.16
CA LYS A 125 2.92 29.07 -2.98
C LYS A 125 1.39 29.17 -3.06
N LEU A 126 0.69 28.06 -3.22
CA LEU A 126 -0.79 28.02 -3.22
C LEU A 126 -1.41 28.43 -1.88
N ARG A 127 -0.69 28.22 -0.77
CA ARG A 127 -1.10 28.63 0.57
C ARG A 127 -0.72 30.07 0.90
N HIS A 128 -0.14 30.82 -0.07
CA HIS A 128 0.35 32.17 0.11
C HIS A 128 1.40 32.31 1.24
N THR A 129 2.20 31.28 1.47
CA THR A 129 3.29 31.29 2.45
C THR A 129 4.32 32.38 2.08
N PRO A 130 4.91 33.12 3.02
CA PRO A 130 5.97 34.09 2.77
C PRO A 130 7.17 33.50 2.01
N LYS A 131 7.78 34.29 1.13
CA LYS A 131 8.84 33.81 0.22
C LYS A 131 10.08 33.28 0.98
N ASP A 132 10.48 33.93 2.04
CA ASP A 132 11.58 33.55 2.92
C ASP A 132 11.33 32.21 3.60
N GLU A 133 10.12 31.97 4.06
CA GLU A 133 9.70 30.69 4.63
C GLU A 133 9.67 29.59 3.56
N ILE A 134 9.15 29.87 2.36
CA ILE A 134 9.20 28.93 1.25
C ILE A 134 10.63 28.52 0.94
N ASP A 135 11.55 29.48 0.82
CA ASP A 135 12.95 29.22 0.49
C ASP A 135 13.62 28.36 1.57
N ARG A 136 13.39 28.66 2.85
CA ARG A 136 13.87 27.87 3.97
C ARG A 136 13.37 26.44 3.92
N LYS A 137 12.05 26.23 3.84
CA LYS A 137 11.44 24.89 3.82
C LYS A 137 11.83 24.06 2.61
N VAL A 138 11.95 24.68 1.43
CA VAL A 138 12.41 23.99 0.21
C VAL A 138 13.86 23.54 0.34
N LYS A 139 14.75 24.37 0.89
CA LYS A 139 16.14 24.01 1.13
C LYS A 139 16.26 22.89 2.16
N GLU A 140 15.55 22.96 3.27
CA GLU A 140 15.50 21.91 4.29
C GLU A 140 15.04 20.57 3.69
N ALA A 141 13.95 20.57 2.91
CA ALA A 141 13.47 19.36 2.22
C ALA A 141 14.50 18.83 1.20
N ALA A 142 15.19 19.71 0.48
CA ALA A 142 16.21 19.34 -0.48
C ALA A 142 17.47 18.76 0.18
N GLU A 143 17.86 19.25 1.34
CA GLU A 143 18.96 18.72 2.16
C GLU A 143 18.63 17.33 2.72
N ILE A 144 17.43 17.15 3.27
CA ILE A 144 16.96 15.83 3.79
C ILE A 144 17.09 14.77 2.69
N LEU A 145 16.79 15.13 1.44
CA LEU A 145 16.70 14.21 0.30
C LEU A 145 17.96 14.20 -0.59
N ASP A 146 19.02 14.95 -0.25
CA ASP A 146 20.25 15.07 -1.02
C ASP A 146 19.99 15.45 -2.50
N ILE A 147 19.18 16.50 -2.72
CA ILE A 147 18.83 17.02 -4.04
C ILE A 147 19.08 18.53 -4.20
N THR A 148 19.76 19.15 -3.27
CA THR A 148 20.06 20.61 -3.28
C THR A 148 20.73 21.06 -4.59
N GLN A 149 21.66 20.27 -5.13
CA GLN A 149 22.37 20.55 -6.38
C GLN A 149 21.47 20.47 -7.63
N TYR A 150 20.24 19.97 -7.50
CA TYR A 150 19.28 19.82 -8.60
C TYR A 150 18.16 20.84 -8.60
N LEU A 151 18.07 21.74 -7.60
CA LEU A 151 16.96 22.67 -7.41
C LEU A 151 16.62 23.50 -8.66
N GLY A 152 17.63 23.90 -9.44
CA GLY A 152 17.45 24.65 -10.71
C GLY A 152 17.09 23.80 -11.92
N ARG A 153 17.13 22.46 -11.83
CA ARG A 153 16.86 21.58 -12.97
C ARG A 153 15.36 21.34 -13.17
N LYS A 154 14.99 20.92 -14.39
CA LYS A 154 13.63 20.46 -14.70
C LYS A 154 13.56 18.91 -14.62
N PRO A 155 12.37 18.31 -14.40
CA PRO A 155 12.22 16.86 -14.24
C PRO A 155 12.80 16.00 -15.37
N LYS A 156 12.79 16.49 -16.61
CA LYS A 156 13.36 15.79 -17.77
C LYS A 156 14.88 15.56 -17.68
N ALA A 157 15.58 16.39 -16.90
CA ALA A 157 17.04 16.33 -16.71
C ALA A 157 17.43 15.51 -15.47
N LEU A 158 16.51 14.73 -14.90
CA LEU A 158 16.69 13.93 -13.69
C LEU A 158 16.57 12.44 -13.99
N SER A 159 17.33 11.62 -13.23
CA SER A 159 17.14 10.16 -13.19
C SER A 159 15.82 9.78 -12.52
N GLY A 160 15.42 8.50 -12.61
CA GLY A 160 14.22 7.97 -11.93
C GLY A 160 14.22 8.23 -10.42
N GLY A 161 15.31 7.86 -9.74
CA GLY A 161 15.46 8.09 -8.31
C GLY A 161 15.48 9.57 -7.91
N GLN A 162 16.11 10.42 -8.73
CA GLN A 162 16.07 11.87 -8.49
C GLN A 162 14.66 12.43 -8.62
N ARG A 163 13.89 12.01 -9.64
CA ARG A 163 12.47 12.39 -9.76
C ARG A 163 11.64 11.95 -8.58
N GLN A 164 11.89 10.76 -8.08
CA GLN A 164 11.21 10.25 -6.88
C GLN A 164 11.54 11.09 -5.65
N ARG A 165 12.81 11.39 -5.38
CA ARG A 165 13.20 12.28 -4.29
C ARG A 165 12.52 13.65 -4.39
N VAL A 166 12.40 14.21 -5.60
CA VAL A 166 11.66 15.47 -5.81
C VAL A 166 10.17 15.31 -5.46
N ALA A 167 9.54 14.19 -5.83
CA ALA A 167 8.14 13.93 -5.48
C ALA A 167 7.94 13.79 -3.96
N ILE A 168 8.87 13.13 -3.27
CA ILE A 168 8.90 13.06 -1.81
C ILE A 168 9.12 14.46 -1.21
N GLY A 169 10.06 15.25 -1.73
CA GLY A 169 10.31 16.64 -1.29
C GLY A 169 9.08 17.52 -1.38
N ARG A 170 8.32 17.40 -2.48
CA ARG A 170 7.03 18.09 -2.66
C ARG A 170 6.00 17.66 -1.62
N ALA A 171 6.07 16.42 -1.14
CA ALA A 171 5.16 15.92 -0.12
C ALA A 171 5.56 16.41 1.29
N ILE A 172 6.84 16.27 1.67
CA ILE A 172 7.29 16.58 3.04
C ILE A 172 7.36 18.07 3.37
N VAL A 173 7.54 18.93 2.36
CA VAL A 173 7.64 20.39 2.57
C VAL A 173 6.42 21.00 3.28
N ARG A 174 5.30 20.28 3.32
CA ARG A 174 4.04 20.68 3.95
C ARG A 174 3.92 20.24 5.40
N ASP A 175 4.88 19.48 5.92
CA ASP A 175 4.83 18.84 7.25
C ASP A 175 3.50 18.08 7.47
N PRO A 176 3.14 17.10 6.60
CA PRO A 176 1.84 16.44 6.68
C PRO A 176 1.79 15.49 7.89
N LYS A 177 0.60 15.35 8.51
CA LYS A 177 0.37 14.34 9.55
C LYS A 177 0.47 12.92 9.00
N VAL A 178 0.01 12.71 7.76
CA VAL A 178 0.03 11.40 7.11
C VAL A 178 0.64 11.51 5.71
N MET A 179 1.62 10.66 5.43
CA MET A 179 2.22 10.50 4.11
C MET A 179 1.72 9.22 3.45
N LEU A 180 1.10 9.38 2.31
CA LEU A 180 0.57 8.31 1.48
C LEU A 180 1.52 8.05 0.31
N MET A 181 1.92 6.79 0.10
CA MET A 181 2.82 6.41 -0.99
C MET A 181 2.21 5.27 -1.80
N ASP A 182 1.83 5.54 -3.07
CA ASP A 182 1.23 4.57 -3.99
C ASP A 182 2.30 3.99 -4.91
N GLU A 183 2.81 2.81 -4.58
CA GLU A 183 3.86 2.07 -5.31
C GLU A 183 5.05 2.94 -5.77
N PRO A 184 5.68 3.73 -4.88
CA PRO A 184 6.62 4.76 -5.29
C PRO A 184 7.91 4.21 -5.92
N LEU A 185 8.27 2.94 -5.69
CA LEU A 185 9.49 2.31 -6.19
C LEU A 185 9.30 1.43 -7.42
N SER A 186 8.05 1.21 -7.86
CA SER A 186 7.72 0.25 -8.93
C SER A 186 8.38 0.56 -10.28
N ASN A 187 8.61 1.85 -10.59
CA ASN A 187 9.21 2.31 -11.85
C ASN A 187 10.75 2.38 -11.83
N LEU A 188 11.40 1.83 -10.79
CA LEU A 188 12.85 1.84 -10.65
C LEU A 188 13.44 0.45 -10.94
N ASP A 189 14.65 0.42 -11.47
CA ASP A 189 15.43 -0.81 -11.57
C ASP A 189 15.81 -1.36 -10.17
N ALA A 190 16.18 -2.64 -10.09
CA ALA A 190 16.42 -3.33 -8.83
C ALA A 190 17.51 -2.67 -7.97
N LYS A 191 18.60 -2.18 -8.57
CA LYS A 191 19.69 -1.52 -7.84
C LYS A 191 19.22 -0.21 -7.23
N LEU A 192 18.53 0.61 -8.01
CA LEU A 192 18.01 1.90 -7.56
C LEU A 192 16.89 1.72 -6.54
N ARG A 193 16.03 0.70 -6.70
CA ARG A 193 14.99 0.34 -5.73
C ARG A 193 15.59 0.03 -4.35
N ASN A 194 16.67 -0.76 -4.30
CA ASN A 194 17.35 -1.07 -3.05
C ASN A 194 17.93 0.19 -2.38
N GLN A 195 18.54 1.09 -3.16
CA GLN A 195 19.04 2.35 -2.65
C GLN A 195 17.92 3.22 -2.09
N MET A 196 16.81 3.35 -2.84
CA MET A 196 15.68 4.17 -2.42
C MET A 196 14.94 3.61 -1.20
N ARG A 197 14.91 2.29 -0.98
CA ARG A 197 14.40 1.72 0.28
C ARG A 197 15.21 2.21 1.48
N ALA A 198 16.53 2.14 1.39
CA ALA A 198 17.41 2.64 2.46
C ALA A 198 17.18 4.15 2.71
N GLU A 199 16.94 4.94 1.65
CA GLU A 199 16.62 6.35 1.78
C GLU A 199 15.27 6.61 2.46
N ILE A 200 14.24 5.78 2.17
CA ILE A 200 12.92 5.88 2.83
C ILE A 200 13.04 5.56 4.33
N ILE A 201 13.88 4.58 4.70
CA ILE A 201 14.15 4.27 6.11
C ILE A 201 14.77 5.48 6.81
N LYS A 202 15.82 6.07 6.23
CA LYS A 202 16.46 7.28 6.78
C LYS A 202 15.51 8.48 6.83
N LEU A 203 14.65 8.61 5.82
CA LEU A 203 13.65 9.67 5.77
C LEU A 203 12.67 9.54 6.94
N ARG A 204 12.17 8.33 7.19
CA ARG A 204 11.26 8.02 8.29
C ARG A 204 11.83 8.45 9.64
N GLU A 205 13.14 8.25 9.87
CA GLU A 205 13.81 8.65 11.12
C GLU A 205 13.92 10.18 11.28
N ARG A 206 13.92 10.91 10.16
CA ARG A 206 14.09 12.37 10.13
C ARG A 206 12.78 13.14 10.20
N ILE A 207 11.69 12.55 9.71
CA ILE A 207 10.38 13.23 9.67
C ILE A 207 9.39 12.54 10.60
N ASN A 208 8.67 13.36 11.33
CA ASN A 208 7.76 12.94 12.38
C ASN A 208 6.33 12.76 11.80
N THR A 209 6.11 11.77 10.96
CA THR A 209 4.90 11.59 10.16
C THR A 209 4.46 10.13 10.14
N THR A 210 3.16 9.87 10.14
CA THR A 210 2.60 8.54 9.92
C THR A 210 2.67 8.19 8.43
N PHE A 211 3.14 6.97 8.10
CA PHE A 211 3.25 6.51 6.71
C PHE A 211 2.22 5.43 6.39
N ILE A 212 1.59 5.55 5.23
CA ILE A 212 0.82 4.46 4.61
C ILE A 212 1.39 4.23 3.22
N TYR A 213 2.01 3.07 3.05
CA TYR A 213 2.77 2.69 1.88
C TYR A 213 2.09 1.53 1.17
N VAL A 214 1.89 1.65 -0.13
CA VAL A 214 1.33 0.58 -0.96
C VAL A 214 2.44 -0.01 -1.81
N THR A 215 2.52 -1.33 -1.85
CA THR A 215 3.44 -2.06 -2.73
C THR A 215 2.89 -3.43 -3.11
N HIS A 216 3.43 -4.00 -4.16
CA HIS A 216 3.29 -5.42 -4.48
C HIS A 216 4.58 -6.22 -4.19
N ASP A 217 5.65 -5.54 -3.76
CA ASP A 217 6.95 -6.13 -3.43
C ASP A 217 7.00 -6.50 -1.95
N GLN A 218 7.15 -7.81 -1.69
CA GLN A 218 7.21 -8.35 -0.33
C GLN A 218 8.44 -7.87 0.42
N ILE A 219 9.58 -7.68 -0.27
CA ILE A 219 10.82 -7.23 0.37
C ILE A 219 10.66 -5.79 0.86
N GLU A 220 9.96 -4.94 0.09
CA GLU A 220 9.61 -3.59 0.55
C GLU A 220 8.74 -3.66 1.81
N ALA A 221 7.70 -4.50 1.79
CA ALA A 221 6.81 -4.67 2.93
C ALA A 221 7.55 -5.13 4.19
N MET A 222 8.37 -6.17 4.05
CA MET A 222 9.12 -6.77 5.17
C MET A 222 10.21 -5.86 5.73
N THR A 223 10.72 -4.90 4.95
CA THR A 223 11.84 -4.03 5.37
C THR A 223 11.43 -2.64 5.82
N LEU A 224 10.29 -2.13 5.35
CA LEU A 224 9.84 -0.77 5.65
C LEU A 224 8.78 -0.71 6.75
N GLY A 225 7.91 -1.71 6.83
CA GLY A 225 6.73 -1.67 7.68
C GLY A 225 6.99 -1.98 9.16
N ASP A 226 6.40 -1.23 10.05
CA ASP A 226 6.20 -1.65 11.45
C ASP A 226 5.14 -2.75 11.50
N ARG A 227 4.04 -2.55 10.78
CA ARG A 227 3.04 -3.58 10.50
C ARG A 227 2.76 -3.65 9.00
N ILE A 228 2.43 -4.86 8.58
CA ILE A 228 2.03 -5.19 7.22
C ILE A 228 0.55 -5.55 7.23
N VAL A 229 -0.19 -5.00 6.29
CA VAL A 229 -1.59 -5.36 6.01
C VAL A 229 -1.61 -6.14 4.71
N ILE A 230 -1.82 -7.43 4.79
CA ILE A 230 -1.89 -8.32 3.63
C ILE A 230 -3.33 -8.33 3.12
N MET A 231 -3.52 -7.96 1.85
CA MET A 231 -4.84 -7.85 1.22
C MET A 231 -5.00 -8.85 0.08
N LYS A 232 -6.19 -9.42 -0.04
CA LYS A 232 -6.62 -10.23 -1.18
C LYS A 232 -8.11 -10.02 -1.44
N ASP A 233 -8.47 -9.83 -2.71
CA ASP A 233 -9.88 -9.76 -3.16
C ASP A 233 -10.73 -8.74 -2.38
N GLY A 234 -10.15 -7.61 -2.01
CA GLY A 234 -10.80 -6.55 -1.24
C GLY A 234 -10.80 -6.73 0.27
N PHE A 235 -10.33 -7.88 0.78
CA PHE A 235 -10.29 -8.18 2.21
C PHE A 235 -8.88 -8.11 2.80
N ILE A 236 -8.79 -7.72 4.06
CA ILE A 236 -7.60 -7.94 4.88
C ILE A 236 -7.52 -9.44 5.19
N GLN A 237 -6.38 -10.05 4.89
CA GLN A 237 -6.10 -11.45 5.20
C GLN A 237 -5.39 -11.60 6.54
N GLN A 238 -4.46 -10.68 6.81
CA GLN A 238 -3.72 -10.62 8.09
C GLN A 238 -3.12 -9.22 8.27
N ILE A 239 -3.04 -8.80 9.53
CA ILE A 239 -2.28 -7.63 9.98
C ILE A 239 -1.30 -8.12 11.04
N GLY A 240 -0.06 -7.69 10.96
CA GLY A 240 0.97 -8.02 11.95
C GLY A 240 2.30 -7.38 11.62
N THR A 241 3.25 -7.51 12.52
CA THR A 241 4.66 -7.17 12.24
C THR A 241 5.20 -8.05 11.13
N PRO A 242 6.27 -7.65 10.42
CA PRO A 242 6.93 -8.50 9.43
C PRO A 242 7.23 -9.91 9.95
N GLN A 243 7.69 -10.02 11.18
CA GLN A 243 8.05 -11.29 11.79
C GLN A 243 6.83 -12.17 12.11
N GLU A 244 5.74 -11.55 12.60
CA GLU A 244 4.49 -12.28 12.88
C GLU A 244 3.86 -12.84 11.60
N VAL A 245 3.74 -12.04 10.53
CA VAL A 245 3.13 -12.51 9.28
C VAL A 245 3.97 -13.58 8.58
N PHE A 246 5.30 -13.59 8.79
CA PHE A 246 6.20 -14.59 8.25
C PHE A 246 6.15 -15.89 9.06
N ASN A 247 6.23 -15.82 10.39
CA ASN A 247 6.33 -16.99 11.27
C ASN A 247 4.97 -17.63 11.57
N HIS A 248 3.89 -16.81 11.59
CA HIS A 248 2.55 -17.22 11.99
C HIS A 248 1.50 -16.79 10.97
N PRO A 249 1.55 -17.32 9.73
CA PRO A 249 0.57 -16.98 8.70
C PRO A 249 -0.82 -17.54 9.07
N TYR A 250 -1.87 -16.69 8.98
CA TYR A 250 -3.24 -17.05 9.37
C TYR A 250 -3.92 -18.03 8.41
N ASN A 251 -3.48 -18.08 7.17
CA ASN A 251 -4.09 -18.94 6.15
C ASN A 251 -3.08 -19.30 5.06
N LEU A 252 -3.46 -20.26 4.21
CA LEU A 252 -2.64 -20.74 3.11
C LEU A 252 -2.24 -19.64 2.11
N PHE A 253 -3.11 -18.64 1.93
CA PHE A 253 -2.78 -17.53 1.04
C PHE A 253 -1.62 -16.71 1.62
N VAL A 254 -1.67 -16.33 2.89
CA VAL A 254 -0.60 -15.57 3.55
C VAL A 254 0.70 -16.38 3.55
N ALA A 255 0.62 -17.66 3.92
CA ALA A 255 1.78 -18.56 3.93
C ALA A 255 2.46 -18.70 2.55
N GLY A 256 1.67 -18.76 1.48
CA GLY A 256 2.20 -18.83 0.12
C GLY A 256 2.53 -17.49 -0.51
N PHE A 257 2.00 -16.38 0.04
CA PHE A 257 2.24 -15.05 -0.48
C PHE A 257 3.50 -14.43 0.13
N ILE A 258 3.77 -14.63 1.43
CA ILE A 258 4.92 -14.09 2.13
C ILE A 258 6.08 -15.08 2.09
N GLY A 259 7.25 -14.59 1.72
CA GLY A 259 8.50 -15.35 1.69
C GLY A 259 9.09 -15.54 0.30
N ALA A 260 10.43 -15.50 0.23
CA ALA A 260 11.20 -15.80 -0.97
C ALA A 260 12.42 -16.68 -0.54
N PRO A 261 12.43 -17.99 -0.89
CA PRO A 261 11.42 -18.72 -1.69
C PRO A 261 10.07 -18.86 -0.99
N GLN A 262 9.02 -19.09 -1.79
CA GLN A 262 7.68 -19.33 -1.26
C GLN A 262 7.61 -20.65 -0.48
N MET A 263 6.68 -20.72 0.49
CA MET A 263 6.41 -21.94 1.24
C MET A 263 5.93 -23.06 0.32
N ASN A 264 6.44 -24.27 0.53
CA ASN A 264 5.94 -25.46 -0.17
C ASN A 264 4.69 -25.99 0.54
N PHE A 265 3.70 -26.42 -0.26
CA PHE A 265 2.48 -27.04 0.22
C PHE A 265 2.41 -28.48 -0.28
N PHE A 266 2.04 -29.38 0.59
CA PHE A 266 1.85 -30.80 0.27
C PHE A 266 0.49 -31.25 0.79
N ASP A 267 -0.26 -31.94 -0.04
CA ASP A 267 -1.46 -32.65 0.42
C ASP A 267 -1.05 -33.85 1.26
N ALA A 268 -1.60 -33.95 2.45
CA ALA A 268 -1.25 -34.98 3.40
C ALA A 268 -2.42 -35.37 4.29
N LYS A 269 -2.34 -36.54 4.92
CA LYS A 269 -3.34 -37.00 5.91
C LYS A 269 -2.68 -37.05 7.29
N LEU A 270 -3.35 -36.46 8.28
CA LEU A 270 -2.97 -36.66 9.66
C LEU A 270 -3.45 -38.05 10.09
N VAL A 271 -2.53 -38.89 10.59
CA VAL A 271 -2.81 -40.25 11.09
C VAL A 271 -2.27 -40.36 12.50
N LYS A 272 -2.88 -41.27 13.29
CA LYS A 272 -2.36 -41.62 14.62
C LYS A 272 -1.88 -43.08 14.58
N GLU A 273 -0.57 -43.28 14.69
CA GLU A 273 0.05 -44.60 14.71
C GLU A 273 0.81 -44.79 16.03
N ASN A 274 0.62 -45.92 16.69
CA ASN A 274 1.26 -46.24 17.96
C ASN A 274 1.12 -45.17 19.06
N GLY A 275 0.00 -44.45 19.05
CA GLY A 275 -0.29 -43.38 20.03
C GLY A 275 0.32 -42.01 19.68
N ARG A 276 1.10 -41.91 18.60
CA ARG A 276 1.71 -40.64 18.10
C ARG A 276 1.05 -40.18 16.82
N TYR A 277 1.00 -38.87 16.63
CA TYR A 277 0.52 -38.26 15.39
C TYR A 277 1.63 -38.19 14.36
N ALA A 278 1.29 -38.57 13.14
CA ALA A 278 2.16 -38.50 11.97
C ALA A 278 1.44 -37.92 10.77
N VAL A 279 2.16 -37.26 9.88
CA VAL A 279 1.66 -36.75 8.60
C VAL A 279 2.06 -37.72 7.50
N LYS A 280 1.06 -38.32 6.84
CA LYS A 280 1.23 -39.27 5.74
C LYS A 280 1.06 -38.56 4.40
N LEU A 281 2.13 -38.50 3.64
CA LEU A 281 2.17 -38.14 2.23
C LEU A 281 2.12 -39.42 1.36
N ASP A 282 1.97 -39.30 0.07
CA ASP A 282 1.89 -40.46 -0.86
C ASP A 282 3.09 -41.40 -0.74
N CYS A 283 4.29 -40.85 -0.56
CA CYS A 283 5.55 -41.61 -0.53
C CYS A 283 6.32 -41.55 0.81
N LEU A 284 5.82 -40.80 1.79
CA LEU A 284 6.55 -40.55 3.04
C LEU A 284 5.57 -40.38 4.21
N THR A 285 5.94 -40.96 5.35
CA THR A 285 5.28 -40.67 6.63
C THR A 285 6.27 -39.93 7.54
N VAL A 286 5.85 -38.77 8.04
CA VAL A 286 6.66 -37.92 8.96
C VAL A 286 5.97 -37.86 10.31
N GLU A 287 6.65 -38.37 11.34
CA GLU A 287 6.18 -38.24 12.71
C GLU A 287 6.29 -36.77 13.15
N LEU A 288 5.23 -36.25 13.79
CA LEU A 288 5.26 -34.89 14.31
C LEU A 288 6.17 -34.79 15.54
N ASP A 289 6.82 -33.64 15.70
CA ASP A 289 7.62 -33.34 16.88
C ASP A 289 6.78 -33.28 18.17
N GLU A 290 7.42 -33.31 19.32
CA GLU A 290 6.74 -33.39 20.62
C GLU A 290 5.79 -32.20 20.88
N GLU A 291 6.14 -30.99 20.39
CA GLU A 291 5.32 -29.78 20.52
C GLU A 291 3.99 -29.90 19.75
N LYS A 292 3.99 -30.64 18.64
CA LYS A 292 2.81 -30.84 17.77
C LYS A 292 2.05 -32.14 18.05
N GLN A 293 2.47 -32.92 19.04
CA GLN A 293 1.80 -34.13 19.49
C GLN A 293 0.65 -33.82 20.48
N ALA A 294 0.68 -32.65 21.10
CA ALA A 294 -0.34 -32.17 22.04
C ALA A 294 -1.57 -31.62 21.29
#